data_fece77895458b16cecce020eeb72eecd
#
_entry.id   fece77895458b16cecce020eeb72eecd
#
_cell.length_a   1.000
_cell.length_b   1.000
_cell.length_c   1.000
_cell.angle_alpha   90.00
_cell.angle_beta   90.00
_cell.angle_gamma   90.00
#
_symmetry.space_group_name_H-M   'P 1'
#
loop_
_entity.id
_entity.type
_entity.pdbx_description
1 polymer ?
#
loop_
_entity_poly.entity_id
_entity_poly.type
_entity_poly.pdbx_seq_one_letter_code
_entity_poly.pdbx_strand_id
1 'polypeptide(L)'
;KLEKEEKTALLLILVKFFFLPVMINFLLNNYFTLTSYSLGNAAVNQAYFTNSFYPFALTLLFFIDTLWFVFGYAFEAGFLKNKVRSVEPTFFGWFVALICYPPFNGVLNQYIGWYPNDYIPLSSPALTTAVRVLVLIFIGIYAWATLALGTRCSNLTNRGIVSKGPYSVIRHPAYACKNIAWWMTVIPIMNGYAFISMSVWTIIYYFRAITEERHLIVDPEYQEYCKKVKYKFIPYLW
;
A
#
# COMPACT_ATOMS: atom_id res chain seq x y z
N LYS A 1 -12.56 15.12 30.62
CA LYS A 1 -12.02 13.93 29.90
C LYS A 1 -13.01 13.60 28.79
N LEU A 2 -12.54 13.50 27.53
CA LEU A 2 -13.39 13.09 26.40
C LEU A 2 -13.87 11.65 26.63
N GLU A 3 -15.14 11.39 26.31
CA GLU A 3 -15.67 10.03 26.27
C GLU A 3 -15.01 9.22 25.13
N LYS A 4 -15.08 7.89 25.21
CA LYS A 4 -14.42 7.01 24.23
C LYS A 4 -14.92 7.27 22.80
N GLU A 5 -16.22 7.54 22.65
CA GLU A 5 -16.84 7.84 21.35
C GLU A 5 -16.38 9.18 20.79
N GLU A 6 -16.34 10.22 21.61
CA GLU A 6 -15.85 11.55 21.23
C GLU A 6 -14.39 11.51 20.78
N LYS A 7 -13.56 10.77 21.51
CA LYS A 7 -12.16 10.57 21.13
C LYS A 7 -12.03 9.85 19.79
N THR A 8 -12.82 8.81 19.55
CA THR A 8 -12.81 8.08 18.28
C THR A 8 -13.28 8.99 17.14
N ALA A 9 -14.31 9.79 17.33
CA ALA A 9 -14.79 10.74 16.34
C ALA A 9 -13.73 11.80 16.00
N LEU A 10 -13.07 12.37 17.01
CA LEU A 10 -11.99 13.34 16.80
C LEU A 10 -10.81 12.74 16.02
N LEU A 11 -10.35 11.56 16.41
CA LEU A 11 -9.27 10.87 15.71
C LEU A 11 -9.68 10.52 14.26
N LEU A 12 -10.94 10.14 14.03
CA LEU A 12 -11.44 9.87 12.69
C LEU A 12 -11.46 11.13 11.81
N ILE A 13 -11.83 12.28 12.36
CA ILE A 13 -11.75 13.56 11.64
C ILE A 13 -10.30 13.83 11.23
N LEU A 14 -9.33 13.64 12.12
CA LEU A 14 -7.92 13.82 11.82
C LEU A 14 -7.44 12.84 10.73
N VAL A 15 -7.84 11.55 10.78
CA VAL A 15 -7.54 10.57 9.74
C VAL A 15 -8.07 11.05 8.38
N LYS A 16 -9.33 11.45 8.31
CA LYS A 16 -9.94 11.91 7.05
C LYS A 16 -9.30 13.20 6.56
N PHE A 17 -9.08 14.17 7.44
CA PHE A 17 -8.48 15.45 7.11
C PHE A 17 -7.07 15.30 6.50
N PHE A 18 -6.29 14.34 6.99
CA PHE A 18 -4.95 14.08 6.47
C PHE A 18 -4.97 13.19 5.21
N PHE A 19 -5.56 11.98 5.32
CA PHE A 19 -5.41 10.98 4.26
C PHE A 19 -6.28 11.21 3.04
N LEU A 20 -7.48 11.79 3.17
CA LEU A 20 -8.37 11.97 2.04
C LEU A 20 -7.79 12.93 0.98
N PRO A 21 -7.27 14.13 1.33
CA PRO A 21 -6.62 15.00 0.34
C PRO A 21 -5.39 14.35 -0.32
N VAL A 22 -4.58 13.62 0.44
CA VAL A 22 -3.40 12.91 -0.09
C VAL A 22 -3.82 11.86 -1.11
N MET A 23 -4.86 11.06 -0.79
CA MET A 23 -5.35 10.02 -1.70
C MET A 23 -6.04 10.60 -2.94
N ILE A 24 -6.77 11.72 -2.82
CA ILE A 24 -7.32 12.44 -3.98
C ILE A 24 -6.18 12.93 -4.89
N ASN A 25 -5.12 13.48 -4.31
CA ASN A 25 -3.96 13.93 -5.09
C ASN A 25 -3.31 12.76 -5.86
N PHE A 26 -3.08 11.63 -5.19
CA PHE A 26 -2.55 10.43 -5.84
C PHE A 26 -3.49 9.88 -6.91
N LEU A 27 -4.79 9.86 -6.65
CA LEU A 27 -5.79 9.41 -7.62
C LEU A 27 -5.78 10.28 -8.89
N LEU A 28 -5.77 11.61 -8.72
CA LEU A 28 -5.72 12.54 -9.84
C LEU A 28 -4.42 12.42 -10.63
N ASN A 29 -3.27 12.30 -9.95
CA ASN A 29 -1.99 12.08 -10.62
C ASN A 29 -1.98 10.77 -11.43
N ASN A 30 -2.49 9.68 -10.87
CA ASN A 30 -2.61 8.42 -11.59
C ASN A 30 -3.59 8.54 -12.77
N TYR A 31 -4.71 9.25 -12.60
CA TYR A 31 -5.68 9.48 -13.68
C TYR A 31 -5.06 10.26 -14.84
N PHE A 32 -4.42 11.40 -14.58
CA PHE A 32 -3.78 12.19 -15.63
C PHE A 32 -2.64 11.43 -16.30
N THR A 33 -1.87 10.65 -15.54
CA THR A 33 -0.85 9.78 -16.12
C THR A 33 -1.46 8.71 -17.03
N LEU A 34 -2.56 8.06 -16.63
CA LEU A 34 -3.26 7.08 -17.47
C LEU A 34 -3.76 7.70 -18.78
N THR A 35 -4.31 8.91 -18.74
CA THR A 35 -4.82 9.59 -19.95
C THR A 35 -3.69 10.04 -20.88
N SER A 36 -2.45 10.12 -20.42
CA SER A 36 -1.29 10.46 -21.24
C SER A 36 -0.73 9.29 -22.04
N TYR A 37 -1.06 8.03 -21.66
CA TYR A 37 -0.59 6.87 -22.40
C TYR A 37 -1.37 6.65 -23.69
N SER A 38 -0.64 6.50 -24.80
CA SER A 38 -1.17 6.02 -26.07
C SER A 38 -0.73 4.56 -26.27
N LEU A 39 -1.65 3.63 -26.06
CA LEU A 39 -1.45 2.21 -26.37
C LEU A 39 -1.78 1.97 -27.84
N GLY A 40 -1.05 2.63 -28.75
CA GLY A 40 -1.25 2.50 -30.19
C GLY A 40 -1.02 1.07 -30.70
N ASN A 41 -1.33 0.82 -32.01
CA ASN A 41 -1.19 -0.47 -32.70
C ASN A 41 0.28 -0.89 -32.92
N ALA A 42 1.18 -0.62 -31.98
CA ALA A 42 2.56 -1.05 -32.06
C ALA A 42 2.66 -2.58 -31.98
N ALA A 43 3.57 -3.16 -32.75
CA ALA A 43 3.86 -4.59 -32.66
C ALA A 43 4.16 -4.99 -31.22
N VAL A 44 3.48 -6.02 -30.71
CA VAL A 44 3.69 -6.52 -29.35
C VAL A 44 5.06 -7.19 -29.28
N ASN A 45 6.06 -6.41 -28.88
CA ASN A 45 7.44 -6.84 -28.69
C ASN A 45 7.94 -6.43 -27.31
N GLN A 46 9.17 -6.80 -26.98
CA GLN A 46 9.79 -6.49 -25.70
C GLN A 46 9.89 -4.98 -25.41
N ALA A 47 10.16 -4.17 -26.44
CA ALA A 47 10.26 -2.72 -26.31
C ALA A 47 8.87 -2.12 -25.98
N TYR A 48 7.80 -2.58 -26.64
CA TYR A 48 6.43 -2.20 -26.33
C TYR A 48 6.05 -2.56 -24.90
N PHE A 49 6.34 -3.81 -24.48
CA PHE A 49 6.09 -4.22 -23.10
C PHE A 49 6.78 -3.28 -22.11
N THR A 50 8.07 -3.04 -22.31
CA THR A 50 8.91 -2.29 -21.37
C THR A 50 8.56 -0.80 -21.30
N ASN A 51 8.29 -0.17 -22.44
CA ASN A 51 8.18 1.29 -22.55
C ASN A 51 6.73 1.80 -22.56
N SER A 52 5.75 0.93 -22.84
CA SER A 52 4.35 1.33 -22.95
C SER A 52 3.45 0.52 -22.02
N PHE A 53 3.43 -0.81 -22.15
CA PHE A 53 2.50 -1.64 -21.40
C PHE A 53 2.82 -1.68 -19.90
N TYR A 54 4.06 -1.87 -19.51
CA TYR A 54 4.46 -1.96 -18.10
C TYR A 54 4.13 -0.69 -17.32
N PRO A 55 4.54 0.52 -17.72
CA PRO A 55 4.23 1.73 -16.99
C PRO A 55 2.71 2.02 -16.98
N PHE A 56 1.99 1.73 -18.06
CA PHE A 56 0.53 1.83 -18.09
C PHE A 56 -0.11 0.89 -17.08
N ALA A 57 0.26 -0.41 -17.09
CA ALA A 57 -0.31 -1.42 -16.20
C ALA A 57 -0.01 -1.08 -14.72
N LEU A 58 1.21 -0.63 -14.42
CA LEU A 58 1.59 -0.22 -13.08
C LEU A 58 0.76 0.99 -12.60
N THR A 59 0.61 2.01 -13.44
CA THR A 59 -0.21 3.19 -13.13
C THR A 59 -1.68 2.82 -12.96
N LEU A 60 -2.21 1.90 -13.77
CA LEU A 60 -3.58 1.40 -13.65
C LEU A 60 -3.81 0.70 -12.30
N LEU A 61 -2.87 -0.14 -11.86
CA LEU A 61 -2.95 -0.80 -10.56
C LEU A 61 -2.95 0.21 -9.40
N PHE A 62 -2.11 1.24 -9.46
CA PHE A 62 -2.11 2.31 -8.45
C PHE A 62 -3.34 3.22 -8.54
N PHE A 63 -3.89 3.45 -9.74
CA PHE A 63 -5.16 4.16 -9.90
C PHE A 63 -6.31 3.42 -9.19
N ILE A 64 -6.41 2.10 -9.41
CA ILE A 64 -7.41 1.25 -8.73
C ILE A 64 -7.22 1.30 -7.21
N ASP A 65 -5.98 1.18 -6.73
CA ASP A 65 -5.65 1.26 -5.31
C ASP A 65 -6.10 2.58 -4.68
N THR A 66 -5.68 3.69 -5.26
CA THR A 66 -6.00 5.03 -4.74
C THR A 66 -7.49 5.36 -4.84
N LEU A 67 -8.20 4.86 -5.86
CA LEU A 67 -9.65 5.00 -5.99
C LEU A 67 -10.39 4.38 -4.79
N TRP A 68 -10.01 3.15 -4.40
CA TRP A 68 -10.62 2.49 -3.24
C TRP A 68 -10.27 3.17 -1.92
N PHE A 69 -9.07 3.70 -1.77
CA PHE A 69 -8.72 4.50 -0.59
C PHE A 69 -9.51 5.81 -0.52
N VAL A 70 -9.65 6.55 -1.63
CA VAL A 70 -10.50 7.76 -1.68
C VAL A 70 -11.93 7.40 -1.29
N PHE A 71 -12.47 6.33 -1.88
CA PHE A 71 -13.83 5.88 -1.55
C PHE A 71 -13.97 5.51 -0.07
N GLY A 72 -13.02 4.77 0.48
CA GLY A 72 -13.02 4.34 1.89
C GLY A 72 -12.96 5.51 2.86
N TYR A 73 -12.22 6.59 2.55
CA TYR A 73 -12.19 7.79 3.40
C TYR A 73 -13.41 8.69 3.22
N ALA A 74 -13.92 8.83 1.99
CA ALA A 74 -15.02 9.73 1.68
C ALA A 74 -16.36 9.22 2.22
N PHE A 75 -16.64 7.93 2.06
CA PHE A 75 -17.97 7.37 2.28
C PHE A 75 -18.02 6.40 3.46
N GLU A 76 -18.98 6.62 4.34
CA GLU A 76 -19.37 5.68 5.41
C GLU A 76 -20.87 5.47 5.37
N ALA A 77 -21.31 4.22 5.22
CA ALA A 77 -22.73 3.87 5.23
C ALA A 77 -22.93 2.46 5.80
N GLY A 78 -24.05 2.25 6.46
CA GLY A 78 -24.38 0.96 7.07
C GLY A 78 -24.45 -0.18 6.04
N PHE A 79 -25.03 0.07 4.86
CA PHE A 79 -25.12 -0.92 3.78
C PHE A 79 -23.76 -1.27 3.17
N LEU A 80 -22.75 -0.39 3.26
CA LEU A 80 -21.38 -0.65 2.81
C LEU A 80 -20.57 -1.48 3.83
N LYS A 81 -21.11 -1.68 5.03
CA LYS A 81 -20.44 -2.38 6.15
C LYS A 81 -19.03 -1.84 6.44
N ASN A 82 -18.83 -0.53 6.27
CA ASN A 82 -17.54 0.15 6.41
C ASN A 82 -17.49 1.18 7.55
N LYS A 83 -18.46 1.12 8.48
CA LYS A 83 -18.48 1.99 9.67
C LYS A 83 -17.21 1.77 10.48
N VAL A 84 -16.60 2.87 10.93
CA VAL A 84 -15.40 2.84 11.77
C VAL A 84 -15.77 2.34 13.17
N ARG A 85 -15.09 1.28 13.61
CA ARG A 85 -15.24 0.69 14.96
C ARG A 85 -14.29 1.33 15.97
N SER A 86 -13.05 1.62 15.50
CA SER A 86 -12.01 2.28 16.31
C SER A 86 -10.95 2.92 15.40
N VAL A 87 -10.16 3.83 15.98
CA VAL A 87 -9.01 4.47 15.36
C VAL A 87 -7.78 4.20 16.23
N GLU A 88 -6.63 4.03 15.61
CA GLU A 88 -5.34 3.83 16.29
C GLU A 88 -5.14 4.91 17.36
N PRO A 89 -5.02 4.54 18.65
CA PRO A 89 -5.00 5.53 19.74
C PRO A 89 -3.61 6.04 20.08
N THR A 90 -2.53 5.43 19.54
CA THR A 90 -1.16 5.71 20.01
C THR A 90 -0.40 6.64 19.08
N PHE A 91 0.44 7.49 19.66
CA PHE A 91 1.33 8.37 18.91
C PHE A 91 2.24 7.57 17.95
N PHE A 92 2.79 6.44 18.39
CA PHE A 92 3.71 5.66 17.56
C PHE A 92 3.01 5.06 16.32
N GLY A 93 1.75 4.58 16.45
CA GLY A 93 0.98 4.10 15.30
C GLY A 93 0.73 5.20 14.27
N TRP A 94 0.39 6.42 14.73
CA TRP A 94 0.25 7.58 13.88
C TRP A 94 1.57 7.98 13.23
N PHE A 95 2.65 8.05 14.01
CA PHE A 95 3.97 8.43 13.52
C PHE A 95 4.42 7.54 12.35
N VAL A 96 4.42 6.21 12.54
CA VAL A 96 4.86 5.28 11.47
C VAL A 96 3.93 5.27 10.27
N ALA A 97 2.67 5.64 10.43
CA ALA A 97 1.75 5.79 9.30
C ALA A 97 2.01 7.09 8.54
N LEU A 98 2.10 8.22 9.24
CA LEU A 98 2.23 9.55 8.64
C LEU A 98 3.54 9.73 7.87
N ILE A 99 4.67 9.23 8.39
CA ILE A 99 5.97 9.36 7.72
C ILE A 99 6.05 8.64 6.36
N CYS A 100 5.09 7.78 6.04
CA CYS A 100 5.01 7.13 4.74
C CYS A 100 4.29 7.98 3.68
N TYR A 101 3.76 9.15 4.04
CA TYR A 101 2.94 10.00 3.15
C TYR A 101 3.42 11.46 3.13
N PRO A 102 3.16 12.20 2.02
CA PRO A 102 3.42 13.63 1.97
C PRO A 102 2.64 14.39 3.06
N PRO A 103 3.23 15.46 3.62
CA PRO A 103 4.57 16.00 3.34
C PRO A 103 5.70 15.31 4.10
N PHE A 104 5.39 14.44 5.06
CA PHE A 104 6.36 13.88 6.01
C PHE A 104 7.40 12.96 5.36
N ASN A 105 6.99 12.13 4.37
CA ASN A 105 7.94 11.32 3.62
C ASN A 105 8.95 12.17 2.84
N GLY A 106 8.55 13.33 2.34
CA GLY A 106 9.46 14.27 1.66
C GLY A 106 10.56 14.81 2.58
N VAL A 107 10.23 15.08 3.84
CA VAL A 107 11.23 15.47 4.85
C VAL A 107 12.17 14.29 5.15
N LEU A 108 11.62 13.11 5.35
CA LEU A 108 12.41 11.91 5.65
C LEU A 108 13.33 11.54 4.48
N ASN A 109 12.89 11.70 3.25
CA ASN A 109 13.65 11.41 2.04
C ASN A 109 14.90 12.28 1.85
N GLN A 110 15.01 13.42 2.55
CA GLN A 110 16.23 14.23 2.56
C GLN A 110 17.37 13.54 3.33
N TYR A 111 17.04 12.69 4.29
CA TYR A 111 18.01 11.98 5.14
C TYR A 111 18.13 10.50 4.75
N ILE A 112 17.00 9.89 4.38
CA ILE A 112 16.89 8.47 4.02
C ILE A 112 16.24 8.43 2.64
N GLY A 113 17.06 8.38 1.58
CA GLY A 113 16.58 8.47 0.21
C GLY A 113 15.54 7.39 -0.13
N TRP A 114 14.60 7.72 -1.00
CA TRP A 114 13.67 6.76 -1.60
C TRP A 114 14.23 6.34 -2.96
N TYR A 115 14.65 5.08 -3.08
CA TYR A 115 15.34 4.57 -4.27
C TYR A 115 14.50 3.75 -5.26
N PRO A 116 13.29 3.22 -4.94
CA PRO A 116 12.49 2.50 -5.91
C PRO A 116 12.34 3.28 -7.21
N ASN A 117 12.69 2.64 -8.32
CA ASN A 117 12.78 3.27 -9.63
C ASN A 117 12.37 2.29 -10.73
N ASP A 118 11.27 2.60 -11.42
CA ASP A 118 10.69 1.73 -12.45
C ASP A 118 11.26 2.00 -13.86
N TYR A 119 12.12 3.02 -14.03
CA TYR A 119 12.59 3.48 -15.33
C TYR A 119 13.95 2.89 -15.72
N ILE A 120 14.80 2.57 -14.75
CA ILE A 120 16.15 2.09 -15.02
C ILE A 120 16.12 0.61 -15.41
N PRO A 121 16.63 0.24 -16.62
CA PRO A 121 16.69 -1.16 -17.04
C PRO A 121 17.85 -1.88 -16.35
N LEU A 122 17.75 -3.21 -16.25
CA LEU A 122 18.87 -4.06 -15.88
C LEU A 122 19.84 -4.28 -17.08
N SER A 123 20.92 -5.01 -16.81
CA SER A 123 22.00 -5.29 -17.78
C SER A 123 21.55 -5.96 -19.08
N SER A 124 20.42 -6.67 -19.06
CA SER A 124 19.84 -7.25 -20.28
C SER A 124 18.37 -6.95 -20.42
N PRO A 125 17.86 -6.80 -21.68
CA PRO A 125 16.44 -6.60 -21.93
C PRO A 125 15.56 -7.75 -21.42
N ALA A 126 16.02 -8.99 -21.53
CA ALA A 126 15.30 -10.17 -21.05
C ALA A 126 15.15 -10.14 -19.51
N LEU A 127 16.21 -9.82 -18.79
CA LEU A 127 16.20 -9.71 -17.34
C LEU A 127 15.31 -8.55 -16.89
N THR A 128 15.37 -7.41 -17.57
CA THR A 128 14.49 -6.25 -17.32
C THR A 128 13.03 -6.66 -17.46
N THR A 129 12.69 -7.37 -18.53
CA THR A 129 11.31 -7.85 -18.76
C THR A 129 10.88 -8.82 -17.66
N ALA A 130 11.71 -9.78 -17.30
CA ALA A 130 11.40 -10.75 -16.25
C ALA A 130 11.13 -10.07 -14.90
N VAL A 131 12.00 -9.13 -14.49
CA VAL A 131 11.83 -8.39 -13.24
C VAL A 131 10.56 -7.53 -13.28
N ARG A 132 10.28 -6.83 -14.38
CA ARG A 132 9.07 -6.02 -14.54
C ARG A 132 7.78 -6.86 -14.50
N VAL A 133 7.79 -8.05 -15.08
CA VAL A 133 6.66 -9.01 -14.94
C VAL A 133 6.46 -9.39 -13.47
N LEU A 134 7.52 -9.70 -12.74
CA LEU A 134 7.43 -10.02 -11.32
C LEU A 134 6.93 -8.82 -10.50
N VAL A 135 7.40 -7.61 -10.78
CA VAL A 135 6.89 -6.38 -10.15
C VAL A 135 5.38 -6.24 -10.39
N LEU A 136 4.91 -6.42 -11.64
CA LEU A 136 3.47 -6.37 -11.94
C LEU A 136 2.68 -7.46 -11.20
N ILE A 137 3.23 -8.66 -11.03
CA ILE A 137 2.58 -9.73 -10.25
C ILE A 137 2.44 -9.29 -8.79
N PHE A 138 3.50 -8.80 -8.14
CA PHE A 138 3.45 -8.39 -6.74
C PHE A 138 2.57 -7.15 -6.52
N ILE A 139 2.66 -6.14 -7.39
CA ILE A 139 1.75 -4.97 -7.33
C ILE A 139 0.31 -5.37 -7.69
N GLY A 140 0.12 -6.35 -8.57
CA GLY A 140 -1.20 -6.94 -8.84
C GLY A 140 -1.82 -7.61 -7.60
N ILE A 141 -1.03 -8.39 -6.84
CA ILE A 141 -1.48 -8.97 -5.55
C ILE A 141 -1.76 -7.87 -4.52
N TYR A 142 -0.93 -6.84 -4.47
CA TYR A 142 -1.17 -5.64 -3.63
C TYR A 142 -2.50 -4.97 -3.98
N ALA A 143 -2.76 -4.68 -5.26
CA ALA A 143 -4.03 -4.11 -5.71
C ALA A 143 -5.22 -5.04 -5.44
N TRP A 144 -5.04 -6.36 -5.61
CA TRP A 144 -6.06 -7.35 -5.23
C TRP A 144 -6.35 -7.33 -3.72
N ALA A 145 -5.33 -7.13 -2.88
CA ALA A 145 -5.54 -6.96 -1.44
C ALA A 145 -6.40 -5.71 -1.15
N THR A 146 -6.13 -4.59 -1.81
CA THR A 146 -6.96 -3.38 -1.71
C THR A 146 -8.40 -3.62 -2.19
N LEU A 147 -8.59 -4.30 -3.33
CA LEU A 147 -9.91 -4.70 -3.82
C LEU A 147 -10.66 -5.62 -2.83
N ALA A 148 -9.95 -6.51 -2.15
CA ALA A 148 -10.55 -7.38 -1.14
C ALA A 148 -11.04 -6.60 0.10
N LEU A 149 -10.33 -5.54 0.51
CA LEU A 149 -10.79 -4.58 1.54
C LEU A 149 -11.99 -3.78 1.04
N GLY A 150 -11.98 -3.38 -0.23
CA GLY A 150 -13.06 -2.61 -0.85
C GLY A 150 -13.32 -1.30 -0.11
N THR A 151 -14.56 -1.05 0.26
CA THR A 151 -14.99 0.17 0.98
C THR A 151 -14.40 0.34 2.38
N ARG A 152 -13.70 -0.67 2.89
CA ARG A 152 -13.03 -0.64 4.21
C ARG A 152 -11.59 -0.14 4.14
N CYS A 153 -11.07 0.17 2.92
CA CYS A 153 -9.72 0.71 2.75
C CYS A 153 -9.54 2.01 3.54
N SER A 154 -8.65 1.99 4.52
CA SER A 154 -8.22 3.18 5.25
C SER A 154 -7.02 2.86 6.13
N ASN A 155 -6.18 3.86 6.41
CA ASN A 155 -5.10 3.77 7.38
C ASN A 155 -5.62 4.08 8.79
N LEU A 156 -5.00 3.51 9.81
CA LEU A 156 -5.23 3.81 11.22
C LEU A 156 -6.65 3.50 11.74
N THR A 157 -7.53 2.89 10.95
CA THR A 157 -8.91 2.61 11.38
C THR A 157 -9.26 1.12 11.29
N ASN A 158 -10.03 0.64 12.26
CA ASN A 158 -10.72 -0.63 12.17
C ASN A 158 -12.13 -0.41 11.57
N ARG A 159 -12.39 -0.99 10.39
CA ARG A 159 -13.69 -0.97 9.70
C ARG A 159 -14.29 -2.37 9.53
N GLY A 160 -13.86 -3.29 10.40
CA GLY A 160 -14.19 -4.70 10.35
C GLY A 160 -13.15 -5.52 9.56
N ILE A 161 -13.12 -6.79 9.86
CA ILE A 161 -12.06 -7.69 9.41
C ILE A 161 -12.38 -8.28 8.04
N VAL A 162 -11.35 -8.36 7.18
CA VAL A 162 -11.42 -9.01 5.87
C VAL A 162 -10.49 -10.20 5.88
N SER A 163 -11.05 -11.38 5.59
CA SER A 163 -10.33 -12.67 5.61
C SER A 163 -10.37 -13.40 4.28
N LYS A 164 -10.68 -12.70 3.18
CA LYS A 164 -10.80 -13.27 1.83
C LYS A 164 -9.71 -12.75 0.90
N GLY A 165 -9.57 -13.39 -0.27
CA GLY A 165 -8.55 -13.04 -1.24
C GLY A 165 -7.14 -13.24 -0.66
N PRO A 166 -6.18 -12.34 -0.89
CA PRO A 166 -4.82 -12.47 -0.36
C PRO A 166 -4.76 -12.54 1.18
N TYR A 167 -5.75 -11.96 1.88
CA TYR A 167 -5.87 -12.03 3.34
C TYR A 167 -6.24 -13.42 3.88
N SER A 168 -6.62 -14.37 3.03
CA SER A 168 -6.81 -15.77 3.45
C SER A 168 -5.50 -16.54 3.57
N VAL A 169 -4.39 -16.02 3.04
CA VAL A 169 -3.08 -16.66 3.00
C VAL A 169 -2.14 -16.07 4.06
N ILE A 170 -2.02 -14.74 4.07
CA ILE A 170 -1.21 -13.99 5.04
C ILE A 170 -1.96 -12.74 5.52
N ARG A 171 -1.61 -12.23 6.71
CA ARG A 171 -2.33 -11.11 7.32
C ARG A 171 -1.98 -9.76 6.71
N HIS A 172 -0.77 -9.59 6.16
CA HIS A 172 -0.29 -8.35 5.58
C HIS A 172 0.15 -8.47 4.11
N PRO A 173 -0.72 -8.96 3.20
CA PRO A 173 -0.35 -9.17 1.79
C PRO A 173 0.04 -7.87 1.09
N ALA A 174 -0.66 -6.77 1.40
CA ALA A 174 -0.37 -5.48 0.81
C ALA A 174 1.04 -4.98 1.17
N TYR A 175 1.44 -5.09 2.45
CA TYR A 175 2.77 -4.67 2.89
C TYR A 175 3.86 -5.57 2.32
N ALA A 176 3.67 -6.89 2.34
CA ALA A 176 4.65 -7.84 1.83
C ALA A 176 4.90 -7.65 0.34
N CYS A 177 3.85 -7.67 -0.48
CA CYS A 177 3.96 -7.60 -1.93
C CYS A 177 4.52 -6.25 -2.40
N LYS A 178 4.08 -5.15 -1.79
CA LYS A 178 4.59 -3.81 -2.13
C LYS A 178 6.06 -3.66 -1.79
N ASN A 179 6.51 -4.15 -0.63
CA ASN A 179 7.93 -4.14 -0.27
C ASN A 179 8.77 -4.98 -1.21
N ILE A 180 8.35 -6.20 -1.55
CA ILE A 180 9.07 -7.06 -2.51
C ILE A 180 9.21 -6.35 -3.85
N ALA A 181 8.13 -5.76 -4.37
CA ALA A 181 8.17 -5.01 -5.63
C ALA A 181 9.18 -3.85 -5.57
N TRP A 182 9.18 -3.07 -4.49
CA TRP A 182 10.14 -1.97 -4.33
C TRP A 182 11.60 -2.45 -4.29
N TRP A 183 11.89 -3.53 -3.57
CA TRP A 183 13.23 -4.11 -3.59
C TRP A 183 13.65 -4.54 -4.99
N MET A 184 12.75 -5.10 -5.78
CA MET A 184 13.03 -5.46 -7.18
C MET A 184 13.36 -4.25 -8.04
N THR A 185 12.68 -3.13 -7.86
CA THR A 185 12.94 -1.90 -8.64
C THR A 185 14.23 -1.20 -8.25
N VAL A 186 14.81 -1.52 -7.09
CA VAL A 186 16.12 -0.99 -6.66
C VAL A 186 17.30 -1.79 -7.21
N ILE A 187 17.09 -3.05 -7.62
CA ILE A 187 18.18 -3.92 -8.10
C ILE A 187 19.11 -3.23 -9.11
N PRO A 188 18.61 -2.51 -10.15
CA PRO A 188 19.49 -1.89 -11.16
C PRO A 188 20.44 -0.82 -10.61
N ILE A 189 20.09 -0.21 -9.49
CA ILE A 189 20.83 0.91 -8.88
C ILE A 189 21.39 0.56 -7.50
N MET A 190 21.39 -0.74 -7.16
CA MET A 190 21.77 -1.22 -5.85
C MET A 190 23.19 -0.81 -5.49
N ASN A 191 23.32 -0.09 -4.39
CA ASN A 191 24.58 0.25 -3.73
C ASN A 191 24.37 0.26 -2.22
N GLY A 192 25.44 0.48 -1.45
CA GLY A 192 25.36 0.45 0.03
C GLY A 192 24.33 1.42 0.61
N TYR A 193 24.23 2.62 0.08
CA TYR A 193 23.24 3.62 0.55
C TYR A 193 21.83 3.21 0.19
N ALA A 194 21.59 2.73 -1.03
CA ALA A 194 20.28 2.24 -1.46
C ALA A 194 19.83 1.04 -0.61
N PHE A 195 20.75 0.10 -0.33
CA PHE A 195 20.47 -1.04 0.54
C PHE A 195 20.08 -0.62 1.96
N ILE A 196 20.87 0.26 2.60
CA ILE A 196 20.59 0.76 3.95
C ILE A 196 19.24 1.50 3.97
N SER A 197 19.03 2.40 3.01
CA SER A 197 17.80 3.16 2.92
C SER A 197 16.57 2.26 2.75
N MET A 198 16.60 1.33 1.83
CA MET A 198 15.49 0.38 1.62
C MET A 198 15.25 -0.52 2.84
N SER A 199 16.31 -0.89 3.57
CA SER A 199 16.19 -1.62 4.83
C SER A 199 15.45 -0.80 5.88
N VAL A 200 15.78 0.50 6.03
CA VAL A 200 15.08 1.40 6.95
C VAL A 200 13.61 1.55 6.56
N TRP A 201 13.30 1.77 5.28
CA TRP A 201 11.93 1.85 4.81
C TRP A 201 11.15 0.54 5.05
N THR A 202 11.79 -0.61 4.84
CA THR A 202 11.20 -1.92 5.15
C THR A 202 10.87 -2.05 6.63
N ILE A 203 11.77 -1.60 7.52
CA ILE A 203 11.56 -1.58 8.98
C ILE A 203 10.38 -0.66 9.35
N ILE A 204 10.26 0.51 8.72
CA ILE A 204 9.12 1.42 8.93
C ILE A 204 7.80 0.72 8.55
N TYR A 205 7.74 0.06 7.39
CA TYR A 205 6.54 -0.68 6.97
C TYR A 205 6.25 -1.89 7.87
N TYR A 206 7.28 -2.55 8.39
CA TYR A 206 7.14 -3.59 9.40
C TYR A 206 6.47 -3.02 10.67
N PHE A 207 6.94 -1.90 11.19
CA PHE A 207 6.32 -1.27 12.36
C PHE A 207 4.88 -0.80 12.09
N ARG A 208 4.56 -0.35 10.87
CA ARG A 208 3.17 -0.08 10.48
C ARG A 208 2.30 -1.31 10.65
N ALA A 209 2.73 -2.46 10.12
CA ALA A 209 1.98 -3.69 10.24
C ALA A 209 1.81 -4.13 11.70
N ILE A 210 2.86 -4.02 12.51
CA ILE A 210 2.81 -4.39 13.94
C ILE A 210 1.88 -3.46 14.74
N THR A 211 1.91 -2.15 14.47
CA THR A 211 0.99 -1.21 15.14
C THR A 211 -0.45 -1.42 14.71
N GLU A 212 -0.69 -1.77 13.45
CA GLU A 212 -2.01 -2.16 12.94
C GLU A 212 -2.52 -3.43 13.62
N GLU A 213 -1.71 -4.50 13.72
CA GLU A 213 -2.08 -5.71 14.45
C GLU A 213 -2.40 -5.42 15.92
N ARG A 214 -1.56 -4.62 16.59
CA ARG A 214 -1.79 -4.22 17.98
C ARG A 214 -3.12 -3.49 18.16
N HIS A 215 -3.47 -2.62 17.22
CA HIS A 215 -4.76 -1.92 17.24
C HIS A 215 -5.92 -2.89 16.98
N LEU A 216 -5.79 -3.79 16.00
CA LEU A 216 -6.86 -4.71 15.61
C LEU A 216 -7.07 -5.86 16.60
N ILE A 217 -6.05 -6.27 17.37
CA ILE A 217 -6.14 -7.45 18.25
C ILE A 217 -7.19 -7.30 19.38
N VAL A 218 -7.61 -6.07 19.69
CA VAL A 218 -8.71 -5.81 20.62
C VAL A 218 -10.09 -6.20 20.05
N ASP A 219 -10.19 -6.38 18.72
CA ASP A 219 -11.42 -6.83 18.08
C ASP A 219 -11.48 -8.37 18.08
N PRO A 220 -12.55 -8.97 18.66
CA PRO A 220 -12.71 -10.43 18.68
C PRO A 220 -12.69 -11.09 17.28
N GLU A 221 -13.24 -10.39 16.26
CA GLU A 221 -13.20 -10.90 14.88
C GLU A 221 -11.74 -11.03 14.38
N TYR A 222 -10.86 -10.10 14.77
CA TYR A 222 -9.45 -10.17 14.41
C TYR A 222 -8.73 -11.32 15.13
N GLN A 223 -9.06 -11.56 16.39
CA GLN A 223 -8.50 -12.71 17.14
C GLN A 223 -8.86 -14.05 16.46
N GLU A 224 -10.12 -14.20 16.05
CA GLU A 224 -10.57 -15.39 15.30
C GLU A 224 -9.90 -15.49 13.92
N TYR A 225 -9.70 -14.36 13.25
CA TYR A 225 -8.96 -14.29 11.99
C TYR A 225 -7.50 -14.75 12.18
N CYS A 226 -6.81 -14.31 13.24
CA CYS A 226 -5.44 -14.71 13.55
C CYS A 226 -5.29 -16.22 13.83
N LYS A 227 -6.31 -16.87 14.38
CA LYS A 227 -6.31 -18.34 14.56
C LYS A 227 -6.36 -19.09 13.22
N LYS A 228 -7.07 -18.53 12.23
CA LYS A 228 -7.22 -19.13 10.90
C LYS A 228 -6.02 -18.83 10.00
N VAL A 229 -5.53 -17.59 10.02
CA VAL A 229 -4.42 -17.12 9.20
C VAL A 229 -3.23 -16.82 10.11
N LYS A 230 -2.34 -17.81 10.23
CA LYS A 230 -1.22 -17.75 11.19
C LYS A 230 -0.07 -16.87 10.72
N TYR A 231 0.15 -16.77 9.41
CA TYR A 231 1.30 -16.11 8.81
C TYR A 231 1.07 -14.60 8.63
N LYS A 232 2.07 -13.78 8.96
CA LYS A 232 1.99 -12.33 8.86
C LYS A 232 2.37 -11.85 7.46
N PHE A 233 3.57 -12.18 7.00
CA PHE A 233 4.15 -11.63 5.76
C PHE A 233 4.54 -12.71 4.75
N ILE A 234 5.02 -13.86 5.22
CA ILE A 234 5.55 -14.94 4.37
C ILE A 234 4.82 -16.23 4.70
N PRO A 235 4.12 -16.85 3.71
CA PRO A 235 3.45 -18.12 3.93
C PRO A 235 4.43 -19.18 4.44
N TYR A 236 4.01 -19.98 5.39
CA TYR A 236 4.75 -21.09 5.99
C TYR A 236 6.03 -20.72 6.78
N LEU A 237 6.42 -19.43 6.81
CA LEU A 237 7.64 -19.01 7.51
C LEU A 237 7.33 -18.08 8.70
N TRP A 238 6.52 -17.02 8.48
CA TRP A 238 6.25 -16.02 9.51
C TRP A 238 4.99 -15.19 9.26
#